data_b4ee58b1ab380b2f8827b26602bafd87
#
_entry.id   b4ee58b1ab380b2f8827b26602bafd87
#
_cell.length_a   1.000
_cell.length_b   1.000
_cell.length_c   1.000
_cell.angle_alpha   90.00
_cell.angle_beta   90.00
_cell.angle_gamma   90.00
#
_symmetry.space_group_name_H-M   'P 1'
#
loop_
_entity.id
_entity.type
_entity.pdbx_description
1 polymer ?
#
loop_
_entity_poly.entity_id
_entity_poly.type
_entity_poly.pdbx_seq_one_letter_code
_entity_poly.pdbx_strand_id
1 'polypeptide(L)'
;MKKVAVILSGCGYLDGAEITEAISTLVAIGQNGADYKIFAPNKEVPETNHLTNKATGQKRNVMQEAARIARGDIQPLEKLKAQDFDALAFPGGFGAALHLCNFAEKGSSGEIDPQVAKDRRLLVRPRLPHRAAQR
;
A
#
# COMPACT_ATOMS: atom_id res chain seq x y z
N MET A 1 1.38 -21.94 7.84
CA MET A 1 1.12 -21.13 6.64
C MET A 1 1.63 -19.72 6.86
N LYS A 2 2.35 -19.18 5.91
CA LYS A 2 2.85 -17.80 5.99
C LYS A 2 1.70 -16.81 5.84
N LYS A 3 1.77 -15.71 6.59
CA LYS A 3 0.78 -14.64 6.54
C LYS A 3 1.43 -13.33 6.14
N VAL A 4 0.84 -12.66 5.16
CA VAL A 4 1.33 -11.39 4.63
C VAL A 4 0.31 -10.29 4.92
N ALA A 5 0.77 -9.18 5.47
CA ALA A 5 -0.05 -7.98 5.55
C ALA A 5 0.18 -7.16 4.27
N VAL A 6 -0.88 -6.86 3.55
CA VAL A 6 -0.84 -6.06 2.33
C VAL A 6 -1.42 -4.68 2.65
N ILE A 7 -0.62 -3.64 2.50
CA ILE A 7 -1.05 -2.27 2.76
C ILE A 7 -1.32 -1.57 1.42
N LEU A 8 -2.58 -1.19 1.23
CA LEU A 8 -3.02 -0.47 0.03
C LEU A 8 -3.15 1.02 0.33
N SER A 9 -2.75 1.82 -0.63
CA SER A 9 -2.78 3.29 -0.51
C SER A 9 -3.95 3.93 -1.25
N GLY A 10 -4.97 3.15 -1.57
CA GLY A 10 -6.15 3.57 -2.32
C GLY A 10 -6.36 2.69 -3.54
N CYS A 11 -6.97 3.24 -4.60
CA CYS A 11 -7.27 2.52 -5.82
C CYS A 11 -7.11 3.46 -7.02
N GLY A 12 -6.07 3.25 -7.81
CA GLY A 12 -5.72 4.06 -8.97
C GLY A 12 -4.28 4.58 -8.87
N TYR A 13 -3.52 4.49 -9.96
CA TYR A 13 -2.07 4.72 -9.90
C TYR A 13 -1.66 6.16 -9.58
N LEU A 14 -2.50 7.16 -9.90
CA LEU A 14 -2.15 8.58 -9.70
C LEU A 14 -2.32 9.04 -8.25
N ASP A 15 -3.31 8.51 -7.54
CA ASP A 15 -3.63 8.94 -6.18
C ASP A 15 -3.81 7.80 -5.19
N GLY A 16 -3.51 6.57 -5.60
CA GLY A 16 -3.68 5.38 -4.77
C GLY A 16 -2.72 4.27 -5.17
N ALA A 17 -3.14 3.03 -4.91
CA ALA A 17 -2.40 1.85 -5.33
C ALA A 17 -2.62 1.59 -6.83
N GLU A 18 -1.55 1.16 -7.52
CA GLU A 18 -1.68 0.71 -8.90
C GLU A 18 -2.48 -0.59 -8.89
N ILE A 19 -3.58 -0.63 -9.65
CA ILE A 19 -4.57 -1.72 -9.55
C ILE A 19 -3.95 -3.06 -9.96
N THR A 20 -3.21 -3.09 -11.07
CA THR A 20 -2.59 -4.32 -11.56
C THR A 20 -1.56 -4.86 -10.58
N GLU A 21 -0.70 -3.99 -10.04
CA GLU A 21 0.31 -4.39 -9.06
C GLU A 21 -0.34 -4.90 -7.78
N ALA A 22 -1.39 -4.24 -7.31
CA ALA A 22 -2.12 -4.69 -6.12
C ALA A 22 -2.72 -6.07 -6.32
N ILE A 23 -3.44 -6.28 -7.42
CA ILE A 23 -4.07 -7.57 -7.72
C ILE A 23 -3.01 -8.65 -7.94
N SER A 24 -1.95 -8.34 -8.68
CA SER A 24 -0.85 -9.28 -8.93
C SER A 24 -0.18 -9.72 -7.63
N THR A 25 -0.02 -8.80 -6.68
CA THR A 25 0.52 -9.11 -5.35
C THR A 25 -0.38 -10.12 -4.63
N LEU A 26 -1.68 -9.90 -4.60
CA LEU A 26 -2.62 -10.80 -3.94
C LEU A 26 -2.63 -12.18 -4.60
N VAL A 27 -2.63 -12.23 -5.92
CA VAL A 27 -2.58 -13.48 -6.67
C VAL A 27 -1.29 -14.24 -6.38
N ALA A 28 -0.16 -13.56 -6.40
CA ALA A 28 1.15 -14.19 -6.15
C ALA A 28 1.23 -14.76 -4.74
N ILE A 29 0.72 -14.05 -3.74
CA ILE A 29 0.67 -14.55 -2.36
C ILE A 29 -0.13 -15.85 -2.29
N GLY A 30 -1.32 -15.87 -2.88
CA GLY A 30 -2.17 -17.06 -2.91
C GLY A 30 -1.53 -18.22 -3.66
N GLN A 31 -0.91 -17.97 -4.81
CA GLN A 31 -0.23 -19.00 -5.60
C GLN A 31 0.96 -19.63 -4.87
N ASN A 32 1.58 -18.89 -3.96
CA ASN A 32 2.70 -19.40 -3.16
C ASN A 32 2.24 -20.04 -1.84
N GLY A 33 0.96 -20.28 -1.67
CA GLY A 33 0.41 -20.98 -0.52
C GLY A 33 0.41 -20.16 0.76
N ALA A 34 0.50 -18.84 0.66
CA ALA A 34 0.42 -17.95 1.81
C ALA A 34 -0.97 -17.32 1.93
N ASP A 35 -1.30 -16.89 3.14
CA ASP A 35 -2.50 -16.08 3.38
C ASP A 35 -2.15 -14.60 3.42
N TYR A 36 -3.14 -13.77 3.21
CA TYR A 36 -2.96 -12.33 3.37
C TYR A 36 -4.16 -11.69 4.08
N LYS A 37 -3.90 -10.54 4.69
CA LYS A 37 -4.92 -9.59 5.14
C LYS A 37 -4.56 -8.22 4.60
N ILE A 38 -5.59 -7.46 4.24
CA ILE A 38 -5.41 -6.16 3.61
C ILE A 38 -5.73 -5.06 4.62
N PHE A 39 -4.88 -4.04 4.63
CA PHE A 39 -5.01 -2.86 5.49
C PHE A 39 -4.86 -1.61 4.65
N ALA A 40 -5.46 -0.53 5.10
CA ALA A 40 -5.28 0.79 4.50
C ALA A 40 -5.47 1.88 5.54
N PRO A 41 -4.81 3.03 5.37
CA PRO A 41 -5.08 4.18 6.23
C PRO A 41 -6.54 4.62 6.07
N ASN A 42 -7.23 4.84 7.19
CA ASN A 42 -8.58 5.39 7.17
C ASN A 42 -8.49 6.91 7.25
N LYS A 43 -8.16 7.53 6.12
CA LYS A 43 -8.01 8.98 6.02
C LYS A 43 -8.42 9.48 4.64
N GLU A 44 -8.74 10.75 4.56
CA GLU A 44 -9.07 11.38 3.30
C GLU A 44 -7.84 11.99 2.64
N VAL A 45 -7.81 11.91 1.32
CA VAL A 45 -6.73 12.42 0.48
C VAL A 45 -7.30 13.12 -0.75
N PRO A 46 -6.54 14.06 -1.37
CA PRO A 46 -6.98 14.69 -2.60
C PRO A 46 -7.17 13.67 -3.72
N GLU A 47 -8.24 13.85 -4.48
CA GLU A 47 -8.53 13.02 -5.66
C GLU A 47 -7.84 13.60 -6.90
N THR A 48 -7.30 12.71 -7.72
CA THR A 48 -6.76 13.05 -9.04
C THR A 48 -7.61 12.41 -10.13
N ASN A 49 -7.99 13.17 -11.13
CA ASN A 49 -8.71 12.64 -12.29
C ASN A 49 -7.71 11.93 -13.22
N HIS A 50 -7.89 10.64 -13.39
CA HIS A 50 -6.98 9.80 -14.18
C HIS A 50 -7.07 10.04 -15.69
N LEU A 51 -8.10 10.74 -16.17
CA LEU A 51 -8.18 11.15 -17.57
C LEU A 51 -7.34 12.39 -17.85
N THR A 52 -7.34 13.35 -16.93
CA THR A 52 -6.73 14.66 -17.14
C THR A 52 -5.40 14.83 -16.40
N ASN A 53 -5.06 13.93 -15.50
CA ASN A 53 -3.91 14.04 -14.59
C ASN A 53 -3.98 15.25 -13.65
N LYS A 54 -5.17 15.79 -13.42
CA LYS A 54 -5.35 16.99 -12.61
C LYS A 54 -6.17 16.70 -11.38
N ALA A 55 -5.88 17.43 -10.29
CA ALA A 55 -6.69 17.39 -9.09
C ALA A 55 -8.14 17.82 -9.41
N THR A 56 -9.10 17.12 -8.79
CA THR A 56 -10.53 17.44 -8.99
C THR A 56 -11.05 18.49 -8.03
N GLY A 57 -10.28 18.78 -6.96
CA GLY A 57 -10.75 19.60 -5.83
C GLY A 57 -11.56 18.81 -4.82
N GLN A 58 -11.84 17.55 -5.06
CA GLN A 58 -12.55 16.67 -4.15
C GLN A 58 -11.56 15.77 -3.41
N LYS A 59 -12.05 15.09 -2.37
CA LYS A 59 -11.28 14.15 -1.58
C LYS A 59 -11.87 12.75 -1.67
N ARG A 60 -11.02 11.74 -1.44
CA ARG A 60 -11.42 10.34 -1.32
C ARG A 60 -10.86 9.74 -0.05
N ASN A 61 -11.58 8.78 0.51
CA ASN A 61 -11.08 8.02 1.66
C ASN A 61 -10.22 6.85 1.15
N VAL A 62 -8.97 6.79 1.59
CA VAL A 62 -8.01 5.78 1.13
C VAL A 62 -8.52 4.36 1.36
N MET A 63 -9.04 4.08 2.56
CA MET A 63 -9.53 2.76 2.90
C MET A 63 -10.77 2.38 2.09
N GLN A 64 -11.70 3.30 1.89
CA GLN A 64 -12.88 3.05 1.07
C GLN A 64 -12.51 2.73 -0.38
N GLU A 65 -11.55 3.46 -0.95
CA GLU A 65 -11.09 3.19 -2.30
C GLU A 65 -10.34 1.85 -2.38
N ALA A 66 -9.47 1.56 -1.42
CA ALA A 66 -8.76 0.29 -1.35
C ALA A 66 -9.72 -0.90 -1.19
N ALA A 67 -10.84 -0.70 -0.54
CA ALA A 67 -11.87 -1.73 -0.37
C ALA A 67 -12.45 -2.22 -1.71
N ARG A 68 -12.34 -1.43 -2.78
CA ARG A 68 -12.73 -1.86 -4.13
C ARG A 68 -11.87 -3.02 -4.61
N ILE A 69 -10.57 -2.97 -4.34
CA ILE A 69 -9.62 -4.05 -4.66
C ILE A 69 -9.81 -5.22 -3.70
N ALA A 70 -9.97 -4.94 -2.42
CA ALA A 70 -10.11 -5.94 -1.36
C ALA A 70 -11.50 -6.58 -1.31
N ARG A 71 -12.44 -6.09 -2.09
CA ARG A 71 -13.84 -6.54 -2.08
C ARG A 71 -14.48 -6.41 -0.70
N GLY A 72 -14.16 -5.32 -0.02
CA GLY A 72 -14.69 -5.00 1.32
C GLY A 72 -13.97 -5.69 2.47
N ASP A 73 -13.12 -6.67 2.20
CA ASP A 73 -12.37 -7.39 3.24
C ASP A 73 -11.06 -6.64 3.54
N ILE A 74 -11.18 -5.59 4.32
CA ILE A 74 -10.09 -4.67 4.63
C ILE A 74 -10.28 -4.11 6.04
N GLN A 75 -9.17 -3.77 6.69
CA GLN A 75 -9.17 -3.17 8.01
C GLN A 75 -8.34 -1.89 8.02
N PRO A 76 -8.64 -0.96 8.95
CA PRO A 76 -7.82 0.23 9.10
C PRO A 76 -6.41 -0.14 9.55
N LEU A 77 -5.44 0.60 9.05
CA LEU A 77 -4.01 0.33 9.30
C LEU A 77 -3.66 0.33 10.79
N GLU A 78 -4.38 1.10 11.61
CA GLU A 78 -4.17 1.13 13.06
C GLU A 78 -4.39 -0.21 13.75
N LYS A 79 -5.12 -1.13 13.12
CA LYS A 79 -5.37 -2.48 13.65
C LYS A 79 -4.30 -3.50 13.24
N LEU A 80 -3.33 -3.08 12.44
CA LEU A 80 -2.23 -3.95 12.04
C LEU A 80 -1.33 -4.24 13.23
N LYS A 81 -1.12 -5.53 13.50
CA LYS A 81 -0.19 -6.00 14.54
C LYS A 81 0.90 -6.81 13.87
N ALA A 82 2.14 -6.34 13.98
CA ALA A 82 3.30 -6.96 13.33
C ALA A 82 3.48 -8.42 13.68
N GLN A 83 3.23 -8.75 14.94
CA GLN A 83 3.43 -10.11 15.44
C GLN A 83 2.51 -11.14 14.79
N ASP A 84 1.44 -10.70 14.13
CA ASP A 84 0.49 -11.59 13.46
C ASP A 84 0.94 -11.97 12.04
N PHE A 85 2.01 -11.36 11.52
CA PHE A 85 2.42 -11.50 10.13
C PHE A 85 3.88 -11.87 9.98
N ASP A 86 4.17 -12.61 8.91
CA ASP A 86 5.53 -13.00 8.52
C ASP A 86 6.17 -11.99 7.57
N ALA A 87 5.36 -11.23 6.84
CA ALA A 87 5.82 -10.28 5.85
C ALA A 87 4.83 -9.13 5.67
N LEU A 88 5.32 -8.05 5.08
CA LEU A 88 4.57 -6.86 4.75
C LEU A 88 4.77 -6.54 3.27
N ALA A 89 3.69 -6.28 2.55
CA ALA A 89 3.75 -5.92 1.14
C ALA A 89 3.07 -4.57 0.91
N PHE A 90 3.74 -3.72 0.15
CA PHE A 90 3.22 -2.41 -0.28
C PHE A 90 3.19 -2.41 -1.81
N PRO A 91 2.04 -2.69 -2.43
CA PRO A 91 1.93 -2.52 -3.87
C PRO A 91 2.20 -1.08 -4.30
N GLY A 92 2.76 -0.91 -5.50
CA GLY A 92 3.15 0.39 -6.00
C GLY A 92 1.98 1.29 -6.35
N GLY A 93 2.30 2.43 -6.92
CA GLY A 93 1.38 3.52 -7.24
C GLY A 93 1.81 4.78 -6.52
N PHE A 94 1.41 5.95 -7.05
CA PHE A 94 1.77 7.22 -6.41
C PHE A 94 1.17 7.38 -5.02
N GLY A 95 0.06 6.69 -4.72
CA GLY A 95 -0.52 6.72 -3.39
C GLY A 95 0.43 6.27 -2.29
N ALA A 96 1.32 5.32 -2.57
CA ALA A 96 2.31 4.89 -1.59
C ALA A 96 3.25 6.04 -1.20
N ALA A 97 3.69 6.84 -2.17
CA ALA A 97 4.56 7.98 -1.92
C ALA A 97 3.79 9.21 -1.41
N LEU A 98 2.50 9.32 -1.70
CA LEU A 98 1.67 10.47 -1.30
C LEU A 98 0.99 10.27 0.05
N HIS A 99 0.56 9.05 0.37
CA HIS A 99 -0.34 8.79 1.49
C HIS A 99 0.27 7.95 2.60
N LEU A 100 1.23 7.09 2.29
CA LEU A 100 1.94 6.28 3.28
C LEU A 100 3.20 6.97 3.79
N CYS A 101 3.67 7.96 3.05
CA CYS A 101 4.76 8.87 3.41
C CYS A 101 4.61 10.15 2.61
N ASN A 102 5.51 11.10 2.76
CA ASN A 102 5.48 12.35 1.99
C ASN A 102 6.66 12.47 1.02
N PHE A 103 7.19 11.32 0.56
CA PHE A 103 8.31 11.27 -0.37
C PHE A 103 8.04 12.05 -1.66
N ALA A 104 6.82 11.98 -2.18
CA ALA A 104 6.44 12.67 -3.42
C ALA A 104 6.59 14.20 -3.31
N GLU A 105 6.42 14.75 -2.11
CA GLU A 105 6.53 16.19 -1.86
C GLU A 105 7.92 16.60 -1.38
N LYS A 106 8.56 15.78 -0.54
CA LYS A 106 9.79 16.12 0.18
C LYS A 106 11.01 15.28 -0.17
N GLY A 107 10.86 14.31 -1.06
CA GLY A 107 11.97 13.46 -1.48
C GLY A 107 12.61 12.74 -0.29
N SER A 108 13.94 12.68 -0.28
CA SER A 108 14.69 11.95 0.77
C SER A 108 14.55 12.56 2.17
N SER A 109 14.07 13.81 2.28
CA SER A 109 13.79 14.44 3.59
C SER A 109 12.38 14.14 4.09
N GLY A 110 11.61 13.32 3.38
CA GLY A 110 10.25 12.98 3.73
C GLY A 110 10.15 12.07 4.95
N GLU A 111 8.97 12.02 5.51
CA GLU A 111 8.63 11.19 6.66
C GLU A 111 7.60 10.13 6.29
N ILE A 112 7.65 9.00 6.98
CA ILE A 112 6.68 7.92 6.82
C ILE A 112 5.47 8.24 7.69
N ASP A 113 4.25 7.94 7.19
CA ASP A 113 3.03 8.07 7.98
C ASP A 113 3.22 7.35 9.33
N PRO A 114 2.86 8.01 10.47
CA PRO A 114 3.07 7.42 11.80
C PRO A 114 2.43 6.04 11.98
N GLN A 115 1.29 5.78 11.36
CA GLN A 115 0.65 4.47 11.45
C GLN A 115 1.43 3.40 10.69
N VAL A 116 2.04 3.76 9.56
CA VAL A 116 2.93 2.87 8.80
C VAL A 116 4.22 2.62 9.59
N ALA A 117 4.79 3.67 10.18
CA ALA A 117 6.05 3.61 10.93
C ALA A 117 5.91 2.89 12.28
N LYS A 118 4.70 2.77 12.80
CA LYS A 118 4.40 2.18 14.12
C LYS A 118 5.05 0.84 14.34
N ASP A 119 5.24 0.08 13.28
CA ASP A 119 5.77 -1.26 13.37
C ASP A 119 7.02 -1.44 12.52
N ARG A 120 8.12 -0.90 13.04
CA ARG A 120 9.43 -0.92 12.36
C ARG A 120 9.93 -2.32 12.03
N ARG A 121 9.44 -3.34 12.72
CA ARG A 121 9.81 -4.73 12.44
C ARG A 121 9.25 -5.21 11.11
N LEU A 122 8.15 -4.61 10.66
CA LEU A 122 7.56 -4.89 9.36
C LEU A 122 8.21 -4.08 8.24
N LEU A 123 8.91 -3.00 8.59
CA LEU A 123 9.68 -2.21 7.64
C LEU A 123 11.03 -2.87 7.35
N VAL A 124 11.07 -4.19 7.35
CA VAL A 124 12.22 -4.90 6.82
C VAL A 124 12.31 -4.54 5.35
N ARG A 125 13.39 -3.84 5.00
CA ARG A 125 13.71 -3.55 3.60
C ARG A 125 13.56 -4.86 2.83
N PRO A 126 12.75 -4.90 1.76
CA PRO A 126 12.82 -6.03 0.88
C PRO A 126 14.29 -6.20 0.52
N ARG A 127 14.82 -7.38 0.73
CA ARG A 127 16.14 -7.70 0.16
C ARG A 127 15.98 -7.45 -1.32
N LEU A 128 16.64 -6.41 -1.81
CA LEU A 128 16.73 -6.21 -3.24
C LEU A 128 17.13 -7.54 -3.85
N PRO A 129 16.45 -7.98 -4.92
CA PRO A 129 16.84 -9.20 -5.58
C PRO A 129 18.32 -9.12 -5.86
N HIS A 130 19.02 -10.22 -5.65
CA HIS A 130 20.45 -10.32 -5.89
C HIS A 130 20.77 -9.71 -7.26
N ARG A 131 21.87 -8.96 -7.38
CA ARG A 131 22.28 -8.33 -8.65
C ARG A 131 22.20 -9.28 -9.85
N ALA A 132 22.40 -10.57 -9.64
CA ALA A 132 22.26 -11.59 -10.67
C ALA A 132 20.84 -11.74 -11.20
N ALA A 133 19.82 -11.39 -10.43
CA ALA A 133 18.41 -11.47 -10.83
C ALA A 133 17.93 -10.21 -11.56
N GLN A 134 18.78 -9.18 -11.66
CA GLN A 134 18.46 -7.93 -12.34
C GLN A 134 19.02 -7.86 -13.77
N ARG A 135 19.67 -8.91 -14.24
CA ARG A 135 20.23 -8.98 -15.59
C ARG A 135 19.26 -9.55 -16.59
#